data_5c4321da63618ba31dae7c8b68498bab
#
_entry.id   5c4321da63618ba31dae7c8b68498bab
#
_cell.length_a   1.000
_cell.length_b   1.000
_cell.length_c   1.000
_cell.angle_alpha   90.00
_cell.angle_beta   90.00
_cell.angle_gamma   90.00
#
_symmetry.space_group_name_H-M   'P 1'
#
loop_
_entity.id
_entity.type
_entity.pdbx_description
1 polymer ?
#
loop_
_entity_poly.entity_id
_entity_poly.type
_entity_poly.pdbx_seq_one_letter_code
_entity_poly.pdbx_strand_id
1 'polypeptide(L)'
;MKNIHLVTIYKLLFIGFLGISLVNCEGEDGAAGPDGLDGVNGSDGSNGTDGINGQDGVGFEELTQFGSIDLTLNGNRADTGEAFTDTKKLEFTAIDAISLINFNSFTTNDTGITFNLLRFLNTPDENSQEFTAGIILNVINPGTDTQEFEFTLDLNEYNIVFEDLVLLQLNELFDNQDIETPLSNFNITNFNFNDDTNNLTFSFSFDIDGANNGSENDLSISGEVDVIVLENIPGVDIL
;
A
#
# COMPACT_ATOMS: atom_id res chain seq x y z
N MET A 1 35.82 -21.26 -52.08
CA MET A 1 35.83 -22.71 -51.97
C MET A 1 37.14 -23.24 -51.36
N LYS A 2 37.58 -22.77 -50.21
CA LYS A 2 38.88 -23.18 -49.62
C LYS A 2 38.79 -23.66 -48.13
N ASN A 3 37.63 -23.59 -47.51
CA ASN A 3 37.51 -23.96 -46.09
C ASN A 3 36.84 -25.31 -45.80
N ILE A 4 36.37 -26.00 -46.83
CA ILE A 4 35.68 -27.32 -46.66
C ILE A 4 36.70 -28.46 -46.46
N HIS A 5 37.88 -28.33 -47.03
CA HIS A 5 38.92 -29.38 -46.94
C HIS A 5 39.62 -29.41 -45.55
N LEU A 6 39.72 -28.29 -44.88
CA LEU A 6 40.41 -28.21 -43.59
C LEU A 6 39.58 -28.90 -42.48
N VAL A 7 38.27 -28.67 -42.45
CA VAL A 7 37.34 -29.29 -41.46
C VAL A 7 37.26 -30.82 -41.68
N THR A 8 37.31 -31.25 -42.92
CA THR A 8 37.29 -32.70 -43.25
C THR A 8 38.58 -33.40 -42.80
N ILE A 9 39.72 -32.73 -42.92
CA ILE A 9 41.02 -33.29 -42.47
C ILE A 9 41.05 -33.36 -40.93
N TYR A 10 40.55 -32.39 -40.22
CA TYR A 10 40.46 -32.44 -38.75
C TYR A 10 39.53 -33.53 -38.24
N LYS A 11 38.40 -33.80 -38.91
CA LYS A 11 37.49 -34.90 -38.58
C LYS A 11 38.12 -36.26 -38.79
N LEU A 12 38.86 -36.45 -39.86
CA LEU A 12 39.58 -37.68 -40.13
C LEU A 12 40.73 -37.96 -39.17
N LEU A 13 41.48 -36.90 -38.78
CA LEU A 13 42.52 -37.00 -37.78
C LEU A 13 41.96 -37.31 -36.38
N PHE A 14 40.79 -36.76 -36.03
CA PHE A 14 40.13 -37.01 -34.74
C PHE A 14 39.60 -38.44 -34.64
N ILE A 15 39.07 -38.99 -35.73
CA ILE A 15 38.59 -40.38 -35.76
C ILE A 15 39.79 -41.34 -35.71
N GLY A 16 40.92 -41.02 -36.35
CA GLY A 16 42.16 -41.81 -36.28
C GLY A 16 42.78 -41.86 -34.88
N PHE A 17 42.74 -40.75 -34.15
CA PHE A 17 43.25 -40.70 -32.77
C PHE A 17 42.41 -41.45 -31.74
N LEU A 18 41.09 -41.52 -31.98
CA LEU A 18 40.17 -42.27 -31.09
C LEU A 18 40.28 -43.78 -31.26
N GLY A 19 40.76 -44.25 -32.46
CA GLY A 19 40.92 -45.66 -32.74
C GLY A 19 42.14 -46.37 -32.12
N ILE A 20 43.15 -45.60 -31.65
CA ILE A 20 44.40 -46.17 -31.14
C ILE A 20 44.33 -46.39 -29.61
N SER A 21 43.29 -45.87 -28.91
CA SER A 21 43.18 -45.95 -27.47
C SER A 21 42.49 -47.21 -26.95
N LEU A 22 42.09 -48.16 -27.79
CA LEU A 22 41.29 -49.31 -27.43
C LEU A 22 42.02 -50.65 -27.41
N VAL A 23 43.32 -50.65 -27.51
CA VAL A 23 44.11 -51.90 -27.41
C VAL A 23 45.12 -51.79 -26.31
N ASN A 24 44.74 -52.16 -25.10
CA ASN A 24 45.63 -52.92 -24.20
C ASN A 24 44.99 -53.24 -22.85
N CYS A 25 45.15 -54.45 -22.53
CA CYS A 25 45.29 -55.08 -21.22
C CYS A 25 44.10 -55.98 -20.79
N GLU A 26 44.18 -57.24 -21.22
CA GLU A 26 43.62 -58.36 -20.50
C GLU A 26 44.54 -58.71 -19.35
N GLY A 27 44.20 -58.36 -18.16
CA GLY A 27 44.70 -58.91 -16.91
C GLY A 27 43.53 -59.71 -16.29
N GLU A 28 43.79 -60.97 -15.89
CA GLU A 28 42.78 -61.73 -15.18
C GLU A 28 42.33 -61.01 -13.91
N ASP A 29 41.07 -60.69 -13.81
CA ASP A 29 40.47 -60.07 -12.65
C ASP A 29 40.47 -61.05 -11.48
N GLY A 30 40.99 -60.65 -10.38
CA GLY A 30 40.81 -61.36 -9.11
C GLY A 30 39.35 -61.42 -8.71
N ALA A 31 38.94 -62.50 -8.04
CA ALA A 31 37.56 -62.67 -7.57
C ALA A 31 37.09 -61.42 -6.82
N ALA A 32 35.93 -60.93 -7.20
CA ALA A 32 35.30 -59.77 -6.53
C ALA A 32 35.13 -60.09 -5.04
N GLY A 33 35.53 -59.13 -4.20
CA GLY A 33 35.26 -59.22 -2.77
C GLY A 33 33.77 -59.16 -2.50
N PRO A 34 33.30 -59.67 -1.37
CA PRO A 34 31.88 -59.58 -1.02
C PRO A 34 31.45 -58.07 -0.97
N ASP A 35 30.26 -57.85 -1.45
CA ASP A 35 29.66 -56.52 -1.39
C ASP A 35 29.66 -55.98 0.06
N GLY A 36 30.02 -54.75 0.21
CA GLY A 36 29.92 -54.05 1.51
C GLY A 36 28.44 -53.98 1.93
N LEU A 37 28.21 -54.09 3.20
CA LEU A 37 26.88 -53.89 3.78
C LEU A 37 26.42 -52.47 3.47
N ASP A 38 25.19 -52.31 3.00
CA ASP A 38 24.55 -51.04 2.80
C ASP A 38 24.59 -50.21 4.11
N GLY A 39 24.98 -48.94 4.01
CA GLY A 39 24.94 -48.04 5.16
C GLY A 39 23.50 -47.82 5.61
N VAL A 40 23.28 -47.78 6.90
CA VAL A 40 21.97 -47.41 7.46
C VAL A 40 21.61 -45.97 7.03
N ASN A 41 20.37 -45.79 6.59
CA ASN A 41 19.89 -44.44 6.28
C ASN A 41 20.08 -43.53 7.50
N GLY A 42 20.59 -42.33 7.27
CA GLY A 42 20.64 -41.31 8.30
C GLY A 42 19.22 -40.97 8.77
N SER A 43 19.06 -40.68 10.04
CA SER A 43 17.80 -40.17 10.58
C SER A 43 17.52 -38.78 9.97
N ASP A 44 16.27 -38.54 9.61
CA ASP A 44 15.84 -37.20 9.15
C ASP A 44 16.17 -36.16 10.23
N GLY A 45 16.65 -34.99 9.80
CA GLY A 45 16.88 -33.87 10.69
C GLY A 45 15.54 -33.40 11.31
N SER A 46 15.57 -32.99 12.58
CA SER A 46 14.39 -32.34 13.17
C SER A 46 14.06 -31.06 12.44
N ASN A 47 12.74 -30.80 12.22
CA ASN A 47 12.32 -29.52 11.70
C ASN A 47 12.88 -28.39 12.55
N GLY A 48 13.29 -27.30 11.89
CA GLY A 48 13.65 -26.06 12.56
C GLY A 48 12.45 -25.54 13.35
N THR A 49 12.73 -24.88 14.47
CA THR A 49 11.68 -24.11 15.18
C THR A 49 11.25 -22.92 14.34
N ASP A 50 9.94 -22.62 14.34
CA ASP A 50 9.43 -21.43 13.69
C ASP A 50 10.15 -20.17 14.23
N GLY A 51 10.44 -19.23 13.35
CA GLY A 51 11.01 -17.95 13.75
C GLY A 51 10.02 -17.20 14.67
N ILE A 52 10.56 -16.42 15.61
CA ILE A 52 9.76 -15.48 16.38
C ILE A 52 9.26 -14.36 15.45
N ASN A 53 8.05 -13.86 15.69
CA ASN A 53 7.56 -12.69 14.98
C ASN A 53 8.56 -11.55 15.11
N GLY A 54 8.77 -10.81 14.03
CA GLY A 54 9.56 -9.58 14.06
C GLY A 54 9.01 -8.64 15.13
N GLN A 55 9.88 -7.91 15.79
CA GLN A 55 9.49 -6.80 16.66
C GLN A 55 9.20 -5.58 15.77
N ASP A 56 8.14 -4.84 16.08
CA ASP A 56 7.87 -3.56 15.40
C ASP A 56 9.09 -2.64 15.50
N GLY A 57 9.36 -1.89 14.45
CA GLY A 57 10.48 -0.93 14.44
C GLY A 57 10.31 0.13 15.53
N VAL A 58 11.42 0.61 16.09
CA VAL A 58 11.40 1.74 17.04
C VAL A 58 10.84 2.97 16.29
N GLY A 59 9.80 3.61 16.85
CA GLY A 59 9.12 4.76 16.25
C GLY A 59 7.80 4.43 15.53
N PHE A 60 7.45 3.17 15.38
CA PHE A 60 6.18 2.78 14.76
C PHE A 60 4.96 3.23 15.57
N GLU A 61 5.01 3.06 16.90
CA GLU A 61 3.91 3.45 17.78
C GLU A 61 3.69 4.97 17.79
N GLU A 62 4.76 5.77 17.65
CA GLU A 62 4.67 7.22 17.58
C GLU A 62 3.95 7.71 16.30
N LEU A 63 4.04 6.96 15.21
CA LEU A 63 3.43 7.34 13.93
C LEU A 63 1.95 6.94 13.85
N THR A 64 1.49 5.97 14.64
CA THR A 64 0.12 5.44 14.61
C THR A 64 -0.73 5.88 15.81
N GLN A 65 -0.13 6.56 16.81
CA GLN A 65 -0.83 6.96 18.05
C GLN A 65 -1.98 7.97 17.84
N PHE A 66 -2.04 8.63 16.68
CA PHE A 66 -3.03 9.68 16.40
C PHE A 66 -4.28 9.14 15.68
N GLY A 67 -4.50 7.82 15.65
CA GLY A 67 -5.69 7.20 15.09
C GLY A 67 -5.69 7.11 13.56
N SER A 68 -6.81 6.68 12.98
CA SER A 68 -6.90 6.29 11.57
C SER A 68 -8.05 6.93 10.81
N ILE A 69 -7.91 6.87 9.47
CA ILE A 69 -8.99 7.06 8.50
C ILE A 69 -9.18 5.72 7.79
N ASP A 70 -10.37 5.13 7.93
CA ASP A 70 -10.76 3.91 7.24
C ASP A 70 -11.60 4.29 6.02
N LEU A 71 -11.14 3.98 4.80
CA LEU A 71 -11.80 4.30 3.55
C LEU A 71 -12.35 3.06 2.87
N THR A 72 -13.54 3.19 2.28
CA THR A 72 -14.14 2.19 1.41
C THR A 72 -14.56 2.84 0.10
N LEU A 73 -14.05 2.32 -1.01
CA LEU A 73 -14.46 2.68 -2.35
C LEU A 73 -15.26 1.53 -2.97
N ASN A 74 -16.43 1.85 -3.49
CA ASN A 74 -17.24 0.96 -4.31
C ASN A 74 -17.41 1.57 -5.70
N GLY A 75 -17.40 0.74 -6.73
CA GLY A 75 -17.60 1.20 -8.09
C GLY A 75 -17.82 0.06 -9.05
N ASN A 76 -17.97 0.41 -10.34
CA ASN A 76 -17.98 -0.55 -11.43
C ASN A 76 -16.83 -0.19 -12.37
N ARG A 77 -16.02 -1.16 -12.74
CA ARG A 77 -14.89 -0.96 -13.66
C ARG A 77 -15.40 -0.48 -15.02
N ALA A 78 -14.84 0.60 -15.54
CA ALA A 78 -15.22 1.17 -16.83
C ALA A 78 -14.94 0.23 -18.02
N ASP A 79 -13.91 -0.62 -17.91
CA ASP A 79 -13.48 -1.55 -18.97
C ASP A 79 -14.33 -2.84 -19.03
N THR A 80 -14.77 -3.38 -17.91
CA THR A 80 -15.49 -4.67 -17.82
C THR A 80 -16.93 -4.52 -17.34
N GLY A 81 -17.27 -3.44 -16.65
CA GLY A 81 -18.54 -3.25 -15.96
C GLY A 81 -18.66 -4.08 -14.67
N GLU A 82 -17.60 -4.74 -14.22
CA GLU A 82 -17.61 -5.53 -12.99
C GLU A 82 -17.57 -4.63 -11.76
N ALA A 83 -18.42 -4.94 -10.79
CA ALA A 83 -18.42 -4.25 -9.52
C ALA A 83 -17.16 -4.57 -8.71
N PHE A 84 -16.64 -3.58 -8.01
CA PHE A 84 -15.53 -3.75 -7.07
C PHE A 84 -15.80 -3.03 -5.75
N THR A 85 -15.11 -3.50 -4.72
CA THR A 85 -15.00 -2.84 -3.42
C THR A 85 -13.54 -2.91 -2.98
N ASP A 86 -13.00 -1.78 -2.56
CA ASP A 86 -11.67 -1.71 -1.97
C ASP A 86 -11.74 -0.97 -0.64
N THR A 87 -11.02 -1.47 0.37
CA THR A 87 -10.99 -0.88 1.71
C THR A 87 -9.55 -0.71 2.15
N LYS A 88 -9.22 0.48 2.64
CA LYS A 88 -7.89 0.81 3.17
C LYS A 88 -8.00 1.49 4.52
N LYS A 89 -7.14 1.07 5.44
CA LYS A 89 -6.93 1.74 6.72
C LYS A 89 -5.65 2.55 6.66
N LEU A 90 -5.76 3.86 6.79
CA LEU A 90 -4.64 4.78 6.82
C LEU A 90 -4.42 5.23 8.27
N GLU A 91 -3.30 4.85 8.85
CA GLU A 91 -3.04 5.09 10.28
C GLU A 91 -1.73 5.83 10.55
N PHE A 92 -0.87 6.00 9.53
CA PHE A 92 0.41 6.68 9.73
C PHE A 92 0.27 8.19 9.57
N THR A 93 0.95 8.94 10.43
CA THR A 93 1.06 10.40 10.36
C THR A 93 2.42 10.82 9.80
N ALA A 94 2.58 12.11 9.48
CA ALA A 94 3.86 12.65 9.04
C ALA A 94 4.96 12.47 10.11
N ILE A 95 6.19 12.24 9.65
CA ILE A 95 7.36 12.02 10.53
C ILE A 95 7.84 13.33 11.13
N ASP A 96 7.84 14.41 10.34
CA ASP A 96 8.34 15.71 10.80
C ASP A 96 7.28 16.50 11.57
N ALA A 97 7.71 17.25 12.58
CA ALA A 97 6.82 17.95 13.48
C ALA A 97 6.01 19.06 12.80
N ILE A 98 6.54 19.69 11.75
CA ILE A 98 5.86 20.77 11.03
C ILE A 98 4.71 20.21 10.21
N SER A 99 4.96 19.15 9.44
CA SER A 99 3.92 18.46 8.69
C SER A 99 2.88 17.84 9.62
N LEU A 100 3.32 17.25 10.73
CA LEU A 100 2.41 16.66 11.72
C LEU A 100 1.42 17.71 12.25
N ILE A 101 1.89 18.89 12.68
CA ILE A 101 1.00 19.93 13.22
C ILE A 101 0.15 20.59 12.11
N ASN A 102 0.67 20.76 10.92
CA ASN A 102 -0.08 21.35 9.80
C ASN A 102 -1.19 20.45 9.28
N PHE A 103 -0.97 19.14 9.29
CA PHE A 103 -1.86 18.14 8.68
C PHE A 103 -2.48 17.17 9.70
N ASN A 104 -2.46 17.49 10.98
CA ASN A 104 -3.13 16.74 12.03
C ASN A 104 -3.56 17.68 13.16
N SER A 105 -4.29 18.73 12.81
CA SER A 105 -4.62 19.81 13.75
C SER A 105 -6.05 20.31 13.60
N PHE A 106 -6.46 21.10 14.57
CA PHE A 106 -7.68 21.90 14.46
C PHE A 106 -7.44 23.35 14.81
N THR A 107 -8.30 24.20 14.30
CA THR A 107 -8.36 25.63 14.63
C THR A 107 -9.81 26.04 14.87
N THR A 108 -10.03 26.92 15.82
CA THR A 108 -11.35 27.48 16.15
C THR A 108 -11.40 28.94 15.77
N ASN A 109 -12.57 29.39 15.31
CA ASN A 109 -12.88 30.79 15.08
C ASN A 109 -14.28 31.13 15.61
N ASP A 110 -14.73 32.37 15.43
CA ASP A 110 -16.01 32.85 15.98
C ASP A 110 -17.24 32.08 15.40
N THR A 111 -17.09 31.40 14.27
CA THR A 111 -18.20 30.74 13.55
C THR A 111 -18.07 29.22 13.46
N GLY A 112 -16.92 28.66 13.80
CA GLY A 112 -16.75 27.22 13.61
C GLY A 112 -15.40 26.65 14.02
N ILE A 113 -15.21 25.42 13.62
CA ILE A 113 -13.99 24.63 13.83
C ILE A 113 -13.54 24.07 12.49
N THR A 114 -12.26 24.24 12.17
CA THR A 114 -11.61 23.62 11.01
C THR A 114 -10.66 22.53 11.46
N PHE A 115 -10.80 21.33 10.93
CA PHE A 115 -9.90 20.19 11.11
C PHE A 115 -9.11 19.94 9.83
N ASN A 116 -7.79 19.75 9.98
CA ASN A 116 -6.88 19.36 8.89
C ASN A 116 -6.28 18.01 9.24
N LEU A 117 -6.54 17.00 8.43
CA LEU A 117 -6.11 15.62 8.64
C LEU A 117 -5.33 15.14 7.43
N LEU A 118 -4.23 14.43 7.66
CA LEU A 118 -3.51 13.67 6.64
C LEU A 118 -3.08 12.34 7.23
N ARG A 119 -3.39 11.27 6.55
CA ARG A 119 -2.96 9.92 6.90
C ARG A 119 -2.33 9.22 5.71
N PHE A 120 -1.33 8.41 5.99
CA PHE A 120 -0.62 7.58 5.03
C PHE A 120 -1.04 6.12 5.22
N LEU A 121 -1.04 5.36 4.14
CA LEU A 121 -1.28 3.92 4.18
C LEU A 121 -0.09 3.17 4.80
N ASN A 122 1.12 3.62 4.50
CA ASN A 122 2.38 3.06 4.98
C ASN A 122 3.17 4.12 5.74
N THR A 123 4.23 3.71 6.44
CA THR A 123 5.18 4.63 7.05
C THR A 123 5.73 5.61 6.02
N PRO A 124 5.48 6.91 6.15
CA PRO A 124 6.03 7.88 5.23
C PRO A 124 7.56 7.91 5.33
N ASP A 125 8.26 7.82 4.21
CA ASP A 125 9.68 8.04 4.11
C ASP A 125 9.99 9.13 3.06
N GLU A 126 11.24 9.61 3.03
CA GLU A 126 11.64 10.68 2.11
C GLU A 126 11.57 10.26 0.61
N ASN A 127 11.47 8.98 0.31
CA ASN A 127 11.62 8.44 -1.04
C ASN A 127 10.34 7.86 -1.64
N SER A 128 9.35 7.52 -0.81
CA SER A 128 8.09 6.97 -1.28
C SER A 128 6.94 7.45 -0.40
N GLN A 129 6.46 8.64 -0.68
CA GLN A 129 5.18 9.13 -0.15
C GLN A 129 4.07 8.53 -1.01
N GLU A 130 3.81 7.27 -0.77
CA GLU A 130 2.76 6.56 -1.46
C GLU A 130 1.42 6.97 -0.85
N PHE A 131 0.39 6.32 -1.19
CA PHE A 131 -1.00 6.65 -0.93
C PHE A 131 -1.28 7.46 0.36
N THR A 132 -1.89 8.63 0.20
CA THR A 132 -2.38 9.49 1.28
C THR A 132 -3.87 9.79 1.14
N ALA A 133 -4.53 10.01 2.28
CA ALA A 133 -5.83 10.66 2.36
C ALA A 133 -5.73 11.90 3.23
N GLY A 134 -5.97 13.05 2.60
CA GLY A 134 -6.13 14.35 3.25
C GLY A 134 -7.61 14.67 3.46
N ILE A 135 -7.99 15.17 4.63
CA ILE A 135 -9.35 15.64 4.90
C ILE A 135 -9.25 17.05 5.48
N ILE A 136 -10.04 17.97 4.90
CA ILE A 136 -10.37 19.25 5.53
C ILE A 136 -11.86 19.20 5.88
N LEU A 137 -12.17 19.38 7.15
CA LEU A 137 -13.54 19.46 7.63
C LEU A 137 -13.77 20.78 8.35
N ASN A 138 -14.62 21.64 7.77
CA ASN A 138 -15.11 22.83 8.42
C ASN A 138 -16.49 22.55 9.04
N VAL A 139 -16.60 22.72 10.33
CA VAL A 139 -17.86 22.61 11.06
C VAL A 139 -18.34 24.01 11.39
N ILE A 140 -19.38 24.45 10.72
CA ILE A 140 -19.98 25.78 10.89
C ILE A 140 -21.09 25.67 11.95
N ASN A 141 -21.14 26.61 12.87
CA ASN A 141 -22.11 26.66 13.98
C ASN A 141 -22.18 25.34 14.78
N PRO A 142 -21.06 24.78 15.28
CA PRO A 142 -21.04 23.47 15.91
C PRO A 142 -22.00 23.40 17.12
N GLY A 143 -22.73 22.28 17.22
CA GLY A 143 -23.63 22.01 18.33
C GLY A 143 -24.96 22.82 18.31
N THR A 144 -25.29 23.49 17.22
CA THR A 144 -26.54 24.22 17.03
C THR A 144 -27.45 23.54 16.00
N ASP A 145 -28.71 23.96 15.92
CA ASP A 145 -29.65 23.48 14.90
C ASP A 145 -29.28 23.94 13.46
N THR A 146 -28.32 24.84 13.33
CA THR A 146 -27.79 25.36 12.05
C THR A 146 -26.37 24.87 11.78
N GLN A 147 -25.99 23.75 12.36
CA GLN A 147 -24.69 23.14 12.08
C GLN A 147 -24.62 22.65 10.64
N GLU A 148 -23.56 23.05 9.95
CA GLU A 148 -23.27 22.66 8.57
C GLU A 148 -21.84 22.12 8.47
N PHE A 149 -21.58 21.33 7.42
CA PHE A 149 -20.30 20.74 7.14
C PHE A 149 -19.83 21.11 5.73
N GLU A 150 -18.63 21.72 5.64
CA GLU A 150 -17.88 21.78 4.40
C GLU A 150 -16.76 20.74 4.49
N PHE A 151 -16.67 19.91 3.48
CA PHE A 151 -15.82 18.71 3.51
C PHE A 151 -15.03 18.59 2.21
N THR A 152 -13.73 18.38 2.34
CA THR A 152 -12.84 18.07 1.24
C THR A 152 -12.09 16.78 1.56
N LEU A 153 -12.04 15.85 0.59
CA LEU A 153 -11.22 14.65 0.62
C LEU A 153 -10.22 14.68 -0.53
N ASP A 154 -8.94 14.68 -0.23
CA ASP A 154 -7.84 14.59 -1.18
C ASP A 154 -7.25 13.17 -1.14
N LEU A 155 -7.44 12.42 -2.22
CA LEU A 155 -6.83 11.11 -2.41
C LEU A 155 -5.63 11.25 -3.36
N ASN A 156 -4.45 10.96 -2.86
CA ASN A 156 -3.24 10.99 -3.66
C ASN A 156 -2.66 9.58 -3.78
N GLU A 157 -2.42 9.15 -5.02
CA GLU A 157 -1.90 7.82 -5.37
C GLU A 157 -2.72 6.64 -4.83
N TYR A 158 -4.05 6.76 -4.77
CA TYR A 158 -4.92 5.65 -4.42
C TYR A 158 -4.90 4.61 -5.53
N ASN A 159 -4.33 3.45 -5.26
CA ASN A 159 -4.13 2.38 -6.23
C ASN A 159 -4.92 1.13 -5.86
N ILE A 160 -5.66 0.58 -6.81
CA ILE A 160 -6.32 -0.72 -6.71
C ILE A 160 -5.77 -1.62 -7.82
N VAL A 161 -5.16 -2.74 -7.45
CA VAL A 161 -4.72 -3.76 -8.41
C VAL A 161 -5.74 -4.89 -8.39
N PHE A 162 -6.44 -5.09 -9.51
CA PHE A 162 -7.42 -6.15 -9.68
C PHE A 162 -6.75 -7.52 -9.92
N GLU A 163 -7.50 -8.61 -9.76
CA GLU A 163 -7.00 -9.98 -9.93
C GLU A 163 -6.46 -10.26 -11.35
N ASP A 164 -6.99 -9.58 -12.36
CA ASP A 164 -6.53 -9.64 -13.76
C ASP A 164 -5.32 -8.76 -14.06
N LEU A 165 -4.67 -8.21 -13.02
CA LEU A 165 -3.49 -7.33 -13.07
C LEU A 165 -3.73 -5.98 -13.76
N VAL A 166 -4.97 -5.52 -13.78
CA VAL A 166 -5.33 -4.16 -14.20
C VAL A 166 -5.23 -3.22 -12.99
N LEU A 167 -4.69 -2.04 -13.18
CA LEU A 167 -4.52 -1.02 -12.17
C LEU A 167 -5.58 0.09 -12.35
N LEU A 168 -6.31 0.39 -11.30
CA LEU A 168 -7.05 1.65 -11.14
C LEU A 168 -6.24 2.57 -10.23
N GLN A 169 -5.96 3.79 -10.68
CA GLN A 169 -5.30 4.83 -9.90
C GLN A 169 -6.19 6.05 -9.79
N LEU A 170 -6.33 6.57 -8.57
CA LEU A 170 -7.04 7.82 -8.29
C LEU A 170 -6.05 8.83 -7.71
N ASN A 171 -6.10 10.06 -8.27
CA ASN A 171 -5.45 11.26 -7.74
C ASN A 171 -6.49 12.36 -7.83
N GLU A 172 -7.38 12.44 -6.83
CA GLU A 172 -8.61 13.21 -6.92
C GLU A 172 -8.87 14.01 -5.64
N LEU A 173 -9.36 15.23 -5.86
CA LEU A 173 -9.88 16.11 -4.82
C LEU A 173 -11.41 16.12 -4.90
N PHE A 174 -12.08 15.67 -3.86
CA PHE A 174 -13.53 15.69 -3.73
C PHE A 174 -13.92 16.78 -2.75
N ASP A 175 -14.77 17.73 -3.20
CA ASP A 175 -15.22 18.85 -2.39
C ASP A 175 -16.76 18.96 -2.48
N ASN A 176 -17.45 18.98 -1.34
CA ASN A 176 -18.90 19.08 -1.31
C ASN A 176 -19.43 20.49 -1.65
N GLN A 177 -18.53 21.46 -1.76
CA GLN A 177 -18.85 22.83 -2.20
C GLN A 177 -18.55 23.05 -3.69
N ASP A 178 -17.91 22.10 -4.37
CA ASP A 178 -17.62 22.21 -5.80
C ASP A 178 -18.90 22.07 -6.63
N ILE A 179 -19.20 23.11 -7.43
CA ILE A 179 -20.35 23.13 -8.33
C ILE A 179 -20.06 22.59 -9.73
N GLU A 180 -18.78 22.44 -10.08
CA GLU A 180 -18.35 21.94 -11.41
C GLU A 180 -18.29 20.41 -11.40
N THR A 181 -17.85 19.83 -10.28
CA THR A 181 -17.79 18.37 -10.04
C THR A 181 -18.60 17.99 -8.79
N PRO A 182 -19.93 18.14 -8.82
CA PRO A 182 -20.75 18.01 -7.64
C PRO A 182 -20.78 16.59 -7.11
N LEU A 183 -20.63 16.47 -5.78
CA LEU A 183 -20.88 15.23 -5.06
C LEU A 183 -22.39 15.02 -4.90
N SER A 184 -22.86 13.80 -5.03
CA SER A 184 -24.23 13.42 -4.74
C SER A 184 -24.32 12.56 -3.48
N ASN A 185 -25.47 12.55 -2.84
CA ASN A 185 -25.72 11.79 -1.59
C ASN A 185 -24.69 12.07 -0.49
N PHE A 186 -24.07 13.26 -0.48
CA PHE A 186 -23.11 13.65 0.54
C PHE A 186 -23.77 13.66 1.92
N ASN A 187 -23.13 13.01 2.89
CA ASN A 187 -23.60 12.92 4.25
C ASN A 187 -22.44 12.78 5.24
N ILE A 188 -22.54 13.51 6.38
CA ILE A 188 -21.69 13.29 7.55
C ILE A 188 -22.58 12.84 8.69
N THR A 189 -22.16 11.77 9.37
CA THR A 189 -22.85 11.20 10.52
C THR A 189 -21.88 10.95 11.68
N ASN A 190 -22.41 10.73 12.86
CA ASN A 190 -21.64 10.39 14.06
C ASN A 190 -20.54 11.41 14.41
N PHE A 191 -20.72 12.68 13.95
CA PHE A 191 -19.75 13.72 14.28
C PHE A 191 -19.70 13.95 15.78
N ASN A 192 -18.49 13.83 16.34
CA ASN A 192 -18.19 14.17 17.73
C ASN A 192 -16.75 14.67 17.84
N PHE A 193 -16.58 15.80 18.50
CA PHE A 193 -15.27 16.31 18.88
C PHE A 193 -15.22 16.49 20.40
N ASN A 194 -14.29 15.80 21.03
CA ASN A 194 -14.03 15.90 22.46
C ASN A 194 -12.78 16.76 22.66
N ASP A 195 -12.97 18.00 23.09
CA ASP A 195 -11.92 19.01 23.31
C ASP A 195 -11.05 18.73 24.54
N ASP A 196 -11.52 17.93 25.50
CA ASP A 196 -10.68 17.49 26.64
C ASP A 196 -9.59 16.48 26.21
N THR A 197 -9.86 15.70 25.16
CA THR A 197 -8.96 14.64 24.66
C THR A 197 -8.45 14.90 23.26
N ASN A 198 -8.91 15.97 22.61
CA ASN A 198 -8.67 16.27 21.20
C ASN A 198 -9.04 15.12 20.24
N ASN A 199 -10.00 14.27 20.65
CA ASN A 199 -10.45 13.17 19.82
C ASN A 199 -11.61 13.62 18.92
N LEU A 200 -11.41 13.45 17.61
CA LEU A 200 -12.39 13.70 16.57
C LEU A 200 -12.87 12.38 15.98
N THR A 201 -14.19 12.16 15.97
CA THR A 201 -14.80 11.03 15.29
C THR A 201 -15.92 11.48 14.37
N PHE A 202 -16.02 10.90 13.19
CA PHE A 202 -17.16 11.04 12.29
C PHE A 202 -17.13 9.96 11.21
N SER A 203 -18.29 9.76 10.55
CA SER A 203 -18.38 8.95 9.34
C SER A 203 -18.84 9.85 8.19
N PHE A 204 -18.38 9.59 6.97
CA PHE A 204 -18.82 10.31 5.79
C PHE A 204 -19.14 9.36 4.64
N SER A 205 -19.99 9.81 3.73
CA SER A 205 -20.27 9.10 2.48
C SER A 205 -20.70 10.06 1.39
N PHE A 206 -20.40 9.73 0.14
CA PHE A 206 -20.87 10.43 -1.05
C PHE A 206 -20.73 9.56 -2.30
N ASP A 207 -21.44 9.94 -3.36
CA ASP A 207 -21.29 9.36 -4.69
C ASP A 207 -20.76 10.43 -5.64
N ILE A 208 -19.95 10.01 -6.62
CA ILE A 208 -19.41 10.83 -7.70
C ILE A 208 -19.61 10.12 -9.03
N ASP A 209 -20.16 10.84 -10.00
CA ASP A 209 -20.33 10.37 -11.38
C ASP A 209 -18.97 10.23 -12.08
N GLY A 210 -18.79 9.19 -12.88
CA GLY A 210 -17.57 8.96 -13.64
C GLY A 210 -17.17 10.08 -14.57
N ALA A 211 -18.14 10.87 -15.05
CA ALA A 211 -17.87 12.07 -15.84
C ALA A 211 -17.22 13.21 -15.04
N ASN A 212 -17.27 13.14 -13.71
CA ASN A 212 -16.80 14.16 -12.78
C ASN A 212 -15.55 13.73 -12.00
N ASN A 213 -14.92 12.64 -12.40
CA ASN A 213 -13.65 12.19 -11.82
C ASN A 213 -12.75 11.57 -12.90
N GLY A 214 -11.43 11.58 -12.68
CA GLY A 214 -10.44 11.14 -13.67
C GLY A 214 -10.39 9.63 -13.89
N SER A 215 -11.10 8.83 -13.09
CA SER A 215 -11.16 7.38 -13.26
C SER A 215 -12.20 6.94 -14.29
N GLU A 216 -13.09 7.82 -14.72
CA GLU A 216 -14.25 7.54 -15.59
C GLU A 216 -15.20 6.46 -15.02
N ASN A 217 -15.10 6.13 -13.71
CA ASN A 217 -15.96 5.18 -13.03
C ASN A 217 -16.93 5.91 -12.10
N ASP A 218 -18.18 5.46 -12.05
CA ASP A 218 -19.09 5.89 -10.99
C ASP A 218 -18.59 5.29 -9.67
N LEU A 219 -18.32 6.15 -8.69
CA LEU A 219 -17.78 5.76 -7.40
C LEU A 219 -18.72 6.13 -6.26
N SER A 220 -18.81 5.25 -5.28
CA SER A 220 -19.39 5.51 -3.97
C SER A 220 -18.29 5.41 -2.93
N ILE A 221 -17.97 6.52 -2.29
CA ILE A 221 -16.87 6.65 -1.34
C ILE A 221 -17.44 6.87 0.05
N SER A 222 -16.95 6.11 1.01
CA SER A 222 -17.30 6.27 2.42
C SER A 222 -16.06 6.10 3.29
N GLY A 223 -16.11 6.68 4.49
CA GLY A 223 -15.03 6.52 5.45
C GLY A 223 -15.48 6.72 6.88
N GLU A 224 -14.67 6.15 7.77
CA GLU A 224 -14.76 6.35 9.20
C GLU A 224 -13.48 7.01 9.68
N VAL A 225 -13.61 8.06 10.47
CA VAL A 225 -12.52 8.84 11.03
C VAL A 225 -12.56 8.71 12.55
N ASP A 226 -11.46 8.27 13.13
CA ASP A 226 -11.24 8.26 14.59
C ASP A 226 -9.78 8.68 14.84
N VAL A 227 -9.60 9.96 15.14
CA VAL A 227 -8.26 10.57 15.22
C VAL A 227 -8.11 11.47 16.44
N ILE A 228 -6.87 11.60 16.89
CA ILE A 228 -6.47 12.62 17.86
C ILE A 228 -5.82 13.77 17.07
N VAL A 229 -6.32 14.97 17.21
CA VAL A 229 -5.83 16.18 16.55
C VAL A 229 -5.02 17.05 17.51
N LEU A 230 -4.09 17.82 16.98
CA LEU A 230 -3.20 18.68 17.75
C LEU A 230 -3.73 20.11 17.75
N GLU A 231 -3.54 20.79 18.88
CA GLU A 231 -3.76 22.23 18.98
C GLU A 231 -2.42 22.96 18.94
N ASN A 232 -2.35 23.98 18.13
CA ASN A 232 -1.14 24.81 18.07
C ASN A 232 -1.04 25.73 19.30
N ILE A 233 0.14 25.84 19.90
CA ILE A 233 0.35 26.76 21.02
C ILE A 233 0.21 28.20 20.49
N PRO A 234 -0.74 29.00 21.01
CA PRO A 234 -0.94 30.36 20.53
C PRO A 234 0.33 31.22 20.64
N GLY A 235 0.72 31.89 19.55
CA GLY A 235 1.86 32.78 19.49
C GLY A 235 3.23 32.14 19.29
N VAL A 236 3.26 30.85 18.96
CA VAL A 236 4.47 30.17 18.47
C VAL A 236 4.35 30.06 16.95
N ASP A 237 5.07 30.94 16.23
CA ASP A 237 5.22 30.77 14.78
C ASP A 237 6.12 29.57 14.53
N ILE A 238 5.57 28.55 13.90
CA ILE A 238 6.35 27.39 13.41
C ILE A 238 7.05 27.86 12.15
N LEU A 239 8.36 28.13 12.25
CA LEU A 239 9.20 28.60 11.14
C LEU A 239 9.55 27.48 10.17
#